data_3a97fb4468516ac3ac2499087f0f58b7
#
_entry.id   3a97fb4468516ac3ac2499087f0f58b7
#
_cell.length_a   1.000
_cell.length_b   1.000
_cell.length_c   1.000
_cell.angle_alpha   90.00
_cell.angle_beta   90.00
_cell.angle_gamma   90.00
#
_symmetry.space_group_name_H-M   'P 1'
#
loop_
_entity.id
_entity.type
_entity.pdbx_description
1 polymer ?
#
loop_
_entity_poly.entity_id
_entity_poly.type
_entity_poly.pdbx_seq_one_letter_code
_entity_poly.pdbx_strand_id
1 'polypeptide(L)'
;RDCLLSRGLGDVYKRQSPNPVDIVEVDAIRTLTDAGHIVIACGGGGIPVLQQNNHLKGASGVIEKDLTAGKLAEQIDADELIILTSVEKVCLNHGKEDEEELDTISVEQAKQYMDEGHFGIYNMLPKFQASVGFIEKKEGRSALITSFDTLKDALKGKTGTVIE
;
A
#
# COMPACT_ATOMS: atom_id res chain seq x y z
N ARG A 1 27.52 2.22 15.01
CA ARG A 1 28.21 0.93 14.79
C ARG A 1 27.49 -0.26 15.40
N ASP A 2 26.36 -0.08 16.08
CA ASP A 2 25.69 -1.12 16.87
C ASP A 2 24.37 -1.61 16.29
N CYS A 3 24.16 -1.46 15.02
CA CYS A 3 22.86 -1.68 14.42
C CYS A 3 22.62 -3.09 13.83
N LEU A 4 23.60 -3.99 13.86
CA LEU A 4 23.51 -5.25 13.08
C LEU A 4 23.53 -6.54 13.91
N LEU A 5 23.48 -6.45 15.23
CA LEU A 5 23.34 -7.65 16.05
C LEU A 5 21.95 -7.64 16.69
N SER A 6 21.06 -8.43 16.13
CA SER A 6 19.74 -8.67 16.70
C SER A 6 19.87 -9.18 18.12
N ARG A 7 19.41 -8.42 19.06
CA ARG A 7 19.33 -8.81 20.46
C ARG A 7 17.88 -9.15 20.81
N GLY A 8 17.47 -10.36 20.43
CA GLY A 8 16.24 -10.94 20.90
C GLY A 8 14.98 -10.54 20.13
N LEU A 9 13.94 -11.33 20.27
CA LEU A 9 12.62 -11.19 19.66
C LEU A 9 11.93 -9.83 19.92
N GLY A 10 12.35 -9.09 20.93
CA GLY A 10 11.81 -7.76 21.24
C GLY A 10 12.22 -6.65 20.26
N ASP A 11 13.29 -6.85 19.48
CA ASP A 11 13.77 -5.86 18.51
C ASP A 11 13.02 -5.89 17.18
N VAL A 12 12.33 -6.98 16.87
CA VAL A 12 11.51 -7.12 15.66
C VAL A 12 10.32 -6.15 15.69
N TYR A 13 9.76 -5.89 16.85
CA TYR A 13 8.64 -4.94 17.02
C TYR A 13 9.04 -3.47 16.91
N LYS A 14 10.32 -3.14 17.01
CA LYS A 14 10.79 -1.75 16.90
C LYS A 14 11.21 -1.32 15.49
N ARG A 15 11.24 -2.26 14.54
CA ARG A 15 11.62 -1.99 13.15
C ARG A 15 10.38 -1.94 12.28
N GLN A 16 9.52 -0.99 12.52
CA GLN A 16 8.49 -0.64 11.53
C GLN A 16 9.18 -0.12 10.28
N SER A 17 8.72 -0.60 9.11
CA SER A 17 9.15 -0.03 7.84
C SER A 17 8.87 1.46 7.83
N PRO A 18 9.84 2.32 7.50
CA PRO A 18 9.59 3.74 7.40
C PRO A 18 8.58 4.01 6.28
N ASN A 19 7.71 4.99 6.51
CA ASN A 19 6.80 5.44 5.46
C ASN A 19 7.60 6.13 4.35
N PRO A 20 7.35 5.80 3.08
CA PRO A 20 7.96 6.50 1.96
C PRO A 20 7.49 7.96 1.94
N VAL A 21 8.44 8.89 1.86
CA VAL A 21 8.15 10.32 1.77
C VAL A 21 8.01 10.73 0.31
N ASP A 22 8.90 10.21 -0.53
CA ASP A 22 9.00 10.57 -1.93
C ASP A 22 9.56 9.41 -2.76
N ILE A 23 9.24 9.39 -4.05
CA ILE A 23 9.79 8.47 -5.05
C ILE A 23 10.75 9.27 -5.94
N VAL A 24 12.04 8.97 -5.85
CA VAL A 24 13.09 9.76 -6.51
C VAL A 24 12.90 9.83 -8.02
N GLU A 25 12.44 8.74 -8.63
CA GLU A 25 12.25 8.61 -10.08
C GLU A 25 10.87 9.05 -10.58
N VAL A 26 10.05 9.70 -9.75
CA VAL A 26 8.64 10.01 -10.08
C VAL A 26 8.48 10.82 -11.37
N ASP A 27 9.37 11.77 -11.64
CA ASP A 27 9.29 12.61 -12.86
C ASP A 27 9.55 11.78 -14.13
N ALA A 28 10.48 10.83 -14.07
CA ALA A 28 10.74 9.91 -15.17
C ALA A 28 9.55 8.96 -15.39
N ILE A 29 8.97 8.43 -14.31
CA ILE A 29 7.79 7.56 -14.36
C ILE A 29 6.61 8.31 -14.98
N ARG A 30 6.33 9.53 -14.53
CA ARG A 30 5.26 10.38 -15.07
C ARG A 30 5.46 10.65 -16.55
N THR A 31 6.66 11.04 -16.95
CA THR A 31 6.98 11.31 -18.37
C THR A 31 6.70 10.10 -19.24
N LEU A 32 7.06 8.91 -18.80
CA LEU A 32 6.81 7.69 -19.56
C LEU A 32 5.33 7.32 -19.60
N THR A 33 4.61 7.44 -18.50
CA THR A 33 3.16 7.19 -18.45
C THR A 33 2.38 8.17 -19.32
N ASP A 34 2.73 9.45 -19.30
CA ASP A 34 2.10 10.48 -20.14
C ASP A 34 2.36 10.23 -21.64
N ALA A 35 3.50 9.61 -21.96
CA ALA A 35 3.82 9.16 -23.31
C ALA A 35 3.12 7.83 -23.71
N GLY A 36 2.28 7.26 -22.84
CA GLY A 36 1.51 6.03 -23.09
C GLY A 36 2.28 4.73 -22.83
N HIS A 37 3.41 4.79 -22.14
CA HIS A 37 4.16 3.58 -21.77
C HIS A 37 3.61 2.94 -20.50
N ILE A 38 3.67 1.60 -20.45
CA ILE A 38 3.43 0.84 -19.23
C ILE A 38 4.75 0.82 -18.44
N VAL A 39 4.73 1.36 -17.22
CA VAL A 39 5.90 1.47 -16.36
C VAL A 39 5.83 0.47 -15.22
N ILE A 40 6.89 -0.32 -15.04
CA ILE A 40 7.08 -1.19 -13.87
C ILE A 40 8.09 -0.49 -12.96
N ALA A 41 7.65 -0.12 -11.74
CA ALA A 41 8.44 0.66 -10.80
C ALA A 41 8.38 0.11 -9.39
N CYS A 42 9.27 0.56 -8.52
CA CYS A 42 9.31 0.33 -7.07
C CYS A 42 9.50 -1.12 -6.60
N GLY A 43 9.32 -2.13 -7.44
CA GLY A 43 9.53 -3.55 -7.10
C GLY A 43 8.91 -3.93 -5.76
N GLY A 44 9.68 -4.48 -4.83
CA GLY A 44 9.24 -4.90 -3.50
C GLY A 44 9.19 -3.77 -2.44
N GLY A 45 9.17 -2.49 -2.85
CA GLY A 45 9.14 -1.33 -1.96
C GLY A 45 10.21 -0.26 -2.28
N GLY A 46 11.13 -0.58 -3.21
CA GLY A 46 12.20 0.31 -3.60
C GLY A 46 13.44 0.22 -2.69
N ILE A 47 14.49 0.92 -3.09
CA ILE A 47 15.72 1.04 -2.31
C ILE A 47 15.61 2.27 -1.43
N PRO A 48 15.62 2.13 -0.09
CA PRO A 48 15.50 3.27 0.80
C PRO A 48 16.75 4.16 0.72
N VAL A 49 16.51 5.45 0.53
CA VAL A 49 17.56 6.45 0.48
C VAL A 49 17.23 7.64 1.38
N LEU A 50 18.26 8.30 1.88
CA LEU A 50 18.15 9.57 2.60
C LEU A 50 18.73 10.65 1.74
N GLN A 51 17.99 11.74 1.57
CA GLN A 51 18.51 12.92 0.91
C GLN A 51 19.36 13.74 1.90
N GLN A 52 20.63 13.90 1.59
CA GLN A 52 21.56 14.70 2.35
C GLN A 52 22.15 15.78 1.42
N ASN A 53 21.68 17.00 1.56
CA ASN A 53 22.00 18.09 0.63
C ASN A 53 21.69 17.67 -0.83
N ASN A 54 22.70 17.60 -1.70
CA ASN A 54 22.57 17.24 -3.11
C ASN A 54 22.92 15.77 -3.40
N HIS A 55 22.99 14.91 -2.38
CA HIS A 55 23.37 13.51 -2.54
C HIS A 55 22.33 12.59 -1.93
N LEU A 56 22.09 11.45 -2.60
CA LEU A 56 21.31 10.35 -2.07
C LEU A 56 22.25 9.37 -1.38
N LYS A 57 21.93 9.01 -0.15
CA LYS A 57 22.66 8.01 0.63
C LYS A 57 21.75 6.85 0.94
N GLY A 58 22.19 5.62 0.64
CA GLY A 58 21.46 4.42 0.99
C GLY A 58 21.18 4.33 2.49
N ALA A 59 19.96 3.99 2.85
CA ALA A 59 19.53 3.75 4.22
C ALA A 59 19.40 2.25 4.49
N SER A 60 19.72 1.82 5.72
CA SER A 60 19.48 0.44 6.15
C SER A 60 18.02 0.31 6.56
N GLY A 61 17.22 -0.35 5.75
CA GLY A 61 15.80 -0.56 6.02
C GLY A 61 15.11 -1.28 4.86
N VAL A 62 13.87 -1.61 5.06
CA VAL A 62 12.97 -2.14 4.02
C VAL A 62 11.73 -1.24 4.03
N ILE A 63 11.36 -0.74 2.87
CA ILE A 63 10.10 0.00 2.71
C ILE A 63 9.00 -1.00 2.37
N GLU A 64 7.82 -0.82 2.97
CA GLU A 64 6.67 -1.66 2.67
C GLU A 64 6.14 -1.36 1.25
N LYS A 65 6.02 -2.40 0.43
CA LYS A 65 5.64 -2.29 -0.99
C LYS A 65 4.28 -1.62 -1.22
N ASP A 66 3.30 -1.94 -0.36
CA ASP A 66 1.94 -1.38 -0.50
C ASP A 66 1.94 0.13 -0.22
N LEU A 67 2.69 0.57 0.80
CA LEU A 67 2.86 2.00 1.11
C LEU A 67 3.60 2.74 -0.02
N THR A 68 4.60 2.11 -0.62
CA THR A 68 5.31 2.67 -1.78
C THR A 68 4.39 2.77 -3.00
N ALA A 69 3.56 1.74 -3.25
CA ALA A 69 2.59 1.78 -4.34
C ALA A 69 1.56 2.91 -4.16
N GLY A 70 1.01 3.07 -2.96
CA GLY A 70 0.12 4.18 -2.63
C GLY A 70 0.79 5.54 -2.80
N LYS A 71 2.07 5.68 -2.38
CA LYS A 71 2.83 6.91 -2.55
C LYS A 71 3.11 7.21 -4.03
N LEU A 72 3.48 6.22 -4.81
CA LEU A 72 3.66 6.38 -6.25
C LEU A 72 2.37 6.80 -6.94
N ALA A 73 1.25 6.11 -6.65
CA ALA A 73 -0.07 6.43 -7.21
C ALA A 73 -0.48 7.88 -6.87
N GLU A 74 -0.24 8.34 -5.64
CA GLU A 74 -0.44 9.74 -5.24
C GLU A 74 0.36 10.69 -6.12
N GLN A 75 1.66 10.41 -6.29
CA GLN A 75 2.58 11.33 -6.96
C GLN A 75 2.41 11.40 -8.48
N ILE A 76 2.00 10.30 -9.13
CA ILE A 76 1.68 10.31 -10.57
C ILE A 76 0.24 10.76 -10.86
N ASP A 77 -0.51 11.13 -9.84
CA ASP A 77 -1.91 11.57 -9.91
C ASP A 77 -2.84 10.49 -10.52
N ALA A 78 -2.65 9.23 -10.10
CA ALA A 78 -3.51 8.14 -10.52
C ALA A 78 -4.96 8.34 -10.02
N ASP A 79 -5.92 7.85 -10.78
CA ASP A 79 -7.33 7.89 -10.42
C ASP A 79 -7.73 6.72 -9.52
N GLU A 80 -7.10 5.56 -9.72
CA GLU A 80 -7.40 4.32 -9.01
C GLU A 80 -6.12 3.60 -8.57
N LEU A 81 -6.13 3.01 -7.37
CA LEU A 81 -5.08 2.13 -6.85
C LEU A 81 -5.62 0.71 -6.74
N ILE A 82 -5.06 -0.22 -7.51
CA ILE A 82 -5.44 -1.63 -7.46
C ILE A 82 -4.36 -2.44 -6.73
N ILE A 83 -4.74 -3.09 -5.64
CA ILE A 83 -3.86 -3.93 -4.84
C ILE A 83 -4.26 -5.39 -5.00
N LEU A 84 -3.35 -6.20 -5.55
CA LEU A 84 -3.56 -7.63 -5.70
C LEU A 84 -3.03 -8.39 -4.48
N THR A 85 -3.84 -9.30 -3.97
CA THR A 85 -3.54 -10.11 -2.79
C THR A 85 -4.02 -11.56 -3.01
N SER A 86 -3.94 -12.40 -2.00
CA SER A 86 -4.34 -13.81 -2.06
C SER A 86 -5.83 -14.05 -1.84
N VAL A 87 -6.60 -13.03 -1.44
CA VAL A 87 -8.03 -13.14 -1.18
C VAL A 87 -8.82 -12.34 -2.20
N GLU A 88 -10.00 -12.83 -2.54
CA GLU A 88 -10.93 -12.18 -3.47
C GLU A 88 -11.50 -10.89 -2.87
N LYS A 89 -11.96 -10.97 -1.63
CA LYS A 89 -12.47 -9.84 -0.84
C LYS A 89 -11.77 -9.78 0.51
N VAL A 90 -11.74 -8.61 1.08
CA VAL A 90 -11.29 -8.44 2.46
C VAL A 90 -12.41 -8.80 3.40
N CYS A 91 -12.08 -9.51 4.49
CA CYS A 91 -13.04 -9.88 5.52
C CYS A 91 -12.69 -9.21 6.84
N LEU A 92 -13.72 -8.80 7.56
CA LEU A 92 -13.64 -8.57 9.01
C LEU A 92 -13.61 -9.92 9.73
N ASN A 93 -12.98 -9.97 10.88
CA ASN A 93 -12.94 -11.16 11.75
C ASN A 93 -12.50 -12.46 11.03
N HIS A 94 -11.58 -12.33 10.10
CA HIS A 94 -11.14 -13.45 9.25
C HIS A 94 -10.81 -14.71 10.05
N GLY A 95 -11.43 -15.85 9.66
CA GLY A 95 -11.29 -17.14 10.31
C GLY A 95 -12.10 -17.33 11.59
N LYS A 96 -13.05 -16.43 11.92
CA LYS A 96 -13.98 -16.55 13.04
C LYS A 96 -15.39 -16.88 12.55
N GLU A 97 -16.29 -17.23 13.49
CA GLU A 97 -17.72 -17.54 13.18
C GLU A 97 -18.49 -16.31 12.66
N ASP A 98 -18.02 -15.10 12.97
CA ASP A 98 -18.58 -13.82 12.57
C ASP A 98 -17.77 -13.16 11.44
N GLU A 99 -17.18 -13.95 10.55
CA GLU A 99 -16.47 -13.45 9.37
C GLU A 99 -17.46 -12.75 8.42
N GLU A 100 -17.13 -11.53 8.02
CA GLU A 100 -17.94 -10.70 7.14
C GLU A 100 -17.09 -10.18 5.98
N GLU A 101 -17.51 -10.44 4.73
CA GLU A 101 -16.87 -9.91 3.54
C GLU A 101 -17.21 -8.44 3.32
N LEU A 102 -16.22 -7.65 2.95
CA LEU A 102 -16.38 -6.23 2.63
C LEU A 102 -16.48 -6.04 1.11
N ASP A 103 -17.57 -5.44 0.65
CA ASP A 103 -17.77 -5.07 -0.76
C ASP A 103 -17.27 -3.64 -1.03
N THR A 104 -18.00 -2.65 -0.60
CA THR A 104 -17.63 -1.23 -0.71
C THR A 104 -17.70 -0.57 0.65
N ILE A 105 -16.65 0.13 1.01
CA ILE A 105 -16.56 0.83 2.30
C ILE A 105 -16.05 2.26 2.10
N SER A 106 -16.47 3.15 2.97
CA SER A 106 -15.93 4.51 2.99
C SER A 106 -14.54 4.57 3.65
N VAL A 107 -13.83 5.66 3.39
CA VAL A 107 -12.54 5.95 4.05
C VAL A 107 -12.70 5.96 5.57
N GLU A 108 -13.81 6.49 6.10
CA GLU A 108 -14.08 6.54 7.54
C GLU A 108 -14.26 5.14 8.13
N GLN A 109 -15.01 4.26 7.44
CA GLN A 109 -15.15 2.86 7.85
C GLN A 109 -13.81 2.12 7.80
N ALA A 110 -13.02 2.34 6.74
CA ALA A 110 -11.69 1.75 6.62
C ALA A 110 -10.78 2.16 7.79
N LYS A 111 -10.79 3.43 8.19
CA LYS A 111 -10.04 3.93 9.36
C LYS A 111 -10.54 3.30 10.65
N GLN A 112 -11.85 3.24 10.85
CA GLN A 112 -12.44 2.62 12.04
C GLN A 112 -11.98 1.16 12.17
N TYR A 113 -12.06 0.36 11.11
CA TYR A 113 -11.63 -1.04 11.11
C TYR A 113 -10.12 -1.22 11.34
N MET A 114 -9.29 -0.27 10.86
CA MET A 114 -7.87 -0.25 11.19
C MET A 114 -7.63 0.01 12.68
N ASP A 115 -8.33 0.98 13.26
CA ASP A 115 -8.20 1.36 14.68
C ASP A 115 -8.72 0.27 15.62
N GLU A 116 -9.77 -0.44 15.23
CA GLU A 116 -10.32 -1.60 15.94
C GLU A 116 -9.43 -2.85 15.84
N GLY A 117 -8.43 -2.83 14.94
CA GLY A 117 -7.44 -3.90 14.81
C GLY A 117 -7.93 -5.14 14.06
N HIS A 118 -8.90 -5.00 13.16
CA HIS A 118 -9.43 -6.11 12.35
C HIS A 118 -8.41 -6.68 11.37
N PHE A 119 -7.37 -5.92 11.00
CA PHE A 119 -6.42 -6.29 9.95
C PHE A 119 -5.06 -6.72 10.48
N GLY A 120 -4.54 -7.81 9.91
CA GLY A 120 -3.19 -8.30 10.23
C GLY A 120 -2.11 -7.26 9.90
N ILE A 121 -1.27 -6.97 10.87
CA ILE A 121 -0.27 -5.88 10.87
C ILE A 121 0.72 -5.99 9.70
N TYR A 122 1.06 -7.21 9.28
CA TYR A 122 2.08 -7.47 8.25
C TYR A 122 1.50 -7.77 6.86
N ASN A 123 0.19 -7.83 6.73
CA ASN A 123 -0.44 -8.25 5.48
C ASN A 123 -1.52 -7.26 5.02
N MET A 124 -2.65 -7.21 5.72
CA MET A 124 -3.80 -6.42 5.26
C MET A 124 -3.74 -4.96 5.69
N LEU A 125 -3.25 -4.67 6.90
CA LEU A 125 -3.15 -3.31 7.42
C LEU A 125 -2.35 -2.36 6.50
N PRO A 126 -1.16 -2.72 5.97
CA PRO A 126 -0.43 -1.84 5.05
C PRO A 126 -1.20 -1.51 3.77
N LYS A 127 -2.03 -2.46 3.26
CA LYS A 127 -2.87 -2.24 2.07
C LYS A 127 -3.94 -1.19 2.33
N PHE A 128 -4.59 -1.27 3.49
CA PHE A 128 -5.57 -0.28 3.91
C PHE A 128 -4.93 1.09 4.14
N GLN A 129 -3.78 1.13 4.81
CA GLN A 129 -3.04 2.38 5.02
C GLN A 129 -2.64 3.04 3.68
N ALA A 130 -2.16 2.25 2.72
CA ALA A 130 -1.81 2.73 1.39
C ALA A 130 -3.04 3.27 0.64
N SER A 131 -4.15 2.52 0.67
CA SER A 131 -5.41 2.87 0.01
C SER A 131 -6.00 4.16 0.58
N VAL A 132 -6.18 4.22 1.90
CA VAL A 132 -6.71 5.41 2.59
C VAL A 132 -5.81 6.63 2.35
N GLY A 133 -4.49 6.46 2.52
CA GLY A 133 -3.54 7.54 2.29
C GLY A 133 -3.54 8.09 0.86
N PHE A 134 -3.81 7.23 -0.12
CA PHE A 134 -3.94 7.62 -1.53
C PHE A 134 -5.26 8.37 -1.81
N ILE A 135 -6.38 7.86 -1.31
CA ILE A 135 -7.73 8.42 -1.56
C ILE A 135 -7.86 9.80 -0.94
N GLU A 136 -7.39 10.01 0.30
CA GLU A 136 -7.50 11.27 1.01
C GLU A 136 -6.79 12.46 0.36
N LYS A 137 -5.90 12.21 -0.60
CA LYS A 137 -5.14 13.28 -1.27
C LYS A 137 -5.91 13.99 -2.36
N LYS A 138 -6.95 13.37 -2.89
CA LYS A 138 -7.75 13.98 -3.97
C LYS A 138 -9.13 13.35 -4.02
N GLU A 139 -10.15 14.16 -4.11
CA GLU A 139 -11.53 13.73 -4.27
C GLU A 139 -11.73 12.94 -5.57
N GLY A 140 -12.59 11.93 -5.53
CA GLY A 140 -12.90 11.07 -6.67
C GLY A 140 -11.92 9.92 -6.92
N ARG A 141 -10.95 9.72 -6.06
CA ARG A 141 -10.08 8.54 -6.09
C ARG A 141 -10.74 7.34 -5.41
N SER A 142 -10.37 6.15 -5.86
CA SER A 142 -10.77 4.89 -5.25
C SER A 142 -9.62 3.90 -5.16
N ALA A 143 -9.75 2.91 -4.28
CA ALA A 143 -8.82 1.78 -4.24
C ALA A 143 -9.59 0.46 -4.26
N LEU A 144 -9.08 -0.49 -5.05
CA LEU A 144 -9.62 -1.84 -5.18
C LEU A 144 -8.63 -2.85 -4.62
N ILE A 145 -9.07 -3.70 -3.70
CA ILE A 145 -8.30 -4.83 -3.17
C ILE A 145 -8.97 -6.11 -3.63
N THR A 146 -8.24 -6.96 -4.35
CA THR A 146 -8.77 -8.22 -4.88
C THR A 146 -7.67 -9.25 -5.13
N SER A 147 -8.03 -10.47 -5.58
CA SER A 147 -7.07 -11.49 -5.99
C SER A 147 -6.69 -11.35 -7.46
N PHE A 148 -5.57 -11.97 -7.85
CA PHE A 148 -5.17 -12.04 -9.25
C PHE A 148 -6.20 -12.78 -10.11
N ASP A 149 -6.77 -13.86 -9.56
CA ASP A 149 -7.70 -14.72 -10.29
C ASP A 149 -9.05 -14.03 -10.57
N THR A 150 -9.49 -13.16 -9.67
CA THR A 150 -10.77 -12.45 -9.76
C THR A 150 -10.66 -11.03 -10.32
N LEU A 151 -9.45 -10.55 -10.63
CA LEU A 151 -9.20 -9.18 -11.10
C LEU A 151 -10.12 -8.74 -12.26
N LYS A 152 -10.35 -9.62 -13.26
CA LYS A 152 -11.20 -9.27 -14.42
C LYS A 152 -12.66 -8.99 -14.05
N ASP A 153 -13.17 -9.68 -13.04
CA ASP A 153 -14.54 -9.47 -12.59
C ASP A 153 -14.61 -8.32 -11.56
N ALA A 154 -13.57 -8.14 -10.78
CA ALA A 154 -13.43 -7.01 -9.87
C ALA A 154 -13.40 -5.66 -10.64
N LEU A 155 -12.66 -5.57 -11.75
CA LEU A 155 -12.66 -4.40 -12.65
C LEU A 155 -14.03 -4.11 -13.32
N LYS A 156 -14.98 -5.06 -13.27
CA LYS A 156 -16.35 -4.86 -13.72
C LYS A 156 -17.31 -4.57 -12.56
N GLY A 157 -16.80 -4.38 -11.36
CA GLY A 157 -17.57 -4.14 -10.15
C GLY A 157 -18.38 -5.34 -9.65
N LYS A 158 -17.96 -6.58 -9.98
CA LYS A 158 -18.69 -7.78 -9.58
C LYS A 158 -18.17 -8.40 -8.28
N THR A 159 -16.95 -8.11 -7.91
CA THR A 159 -16.28 -8.64 -6.72
C THR A 159 -15.11 -7.74 -6.33
N GLY A 160 -14.36 -8.14 -5.27
CA GLY A 160 -13.29 -7.32 -4.69
C GLY A 160 -13.82 -6.41 -3.58
N THR A 161 -12.92 -5.76 -2.86
CA THR A 161 -13.25 -4.74 -1.86
C THR A 161 -12.84 -3.38 -2.39
N VAL A 162 -13.80 -2.48 -2.52
CA VAL A 162 -13.59 -1.09 -2.95
C VAL A 162 -13.58 -0.16 -1.74
N ILE A 163 -12.64 0.77 -1.71
CA ILE A 163 -12.56 1.87 -0.73
C ILE A 163 -12.71 3.18 -1.51
N GLU A 164 -13.68 4.04 -1.09
CA GLU A 164 -13.98 5.32 -1.75
C GLU A 164 -14.44 6.41 -0.77
#